data_5086072abbab83dcf5dbf912aa2c0681
#
_entry.id   5086072abbab83dcf5dbf912aa2c0681
#
_cell.length_a   1.000
_cell.length_b   1.000
_cell.length_c   1.000
_cell.angle_alpha   90.00
_cell.angle_beta   90.00
_cell.angle_gamma   90.00
#
_symmetry.space_group_name_H-M   'P 1'
#
loop_
_entity.id
_entity.type
_entity.pdbx_description
1 polymer ?
#
loop_
_entity_poly.entity_id
_entity_poly.type
_entity_poly.pdbx_seq_one_letter_code
_entity_poly.pdbx_strand_id
1 'polypeptide(L)'
;LIRTENNFTQDKMAEILGISKKTLVQIEKDRTLANWTTTIAICALFRHSPTLQNKIGGDPMEVIELTAHDVIITPKEKTMGGYIWWKNIEEYKNHRLQQNYLSSHYRILDDENYRVLSTFDENAAMEKWNEMKKII
;
A
#
# COMPACT_ATOMS: atom_id res chain seq x y z
N LEU A 1 -13.55 -13.61 -2.22
CA LEU A 1 -14.20 -12.32 -1.93
C LEU A 1 -13.26 -11.13 -2.18
N ILE A 2 -12.03 -11.14 -1.66
CA ILE A 2 -11.05 -10.05 -1.86
C ILE A 2 -10.75 -9.87 -3.34
N ARG A 3 -10.55 -10.97 -4.06
CA ARG A 3 -10.28 -10.94 -5.50
C ARG A 3 -11.43 -10.32 -6.30
N THR A 4 -12.65 -10.75 -6.06
CA THR A 4 -13.83 -10.23 -6.76
C THR A 4 -14.15 -8.80 -6.37
N GLU A 5 -13.89 -8.40 -5.13
CA GLU A 5 -13.98 -7.01 -4.66
C GLU A 5 -13.09 -6.08 -5.48
N ASN A 6 -11.92 -6.55 -5.89
CA ASN A 6 -10.97 -5.78 -6.71
C ASN A 6 -11.11 -6.02 -8.22
N ASN A 7 -12.09 -6.81 -8.65
CA ASN A 7 -12.33 -7.16 -10.06
C ASN A 7 -11.12 -7.85 -10.73
N PHE A 8 -10.34 -8.61 -9.96
CA PHE A 8 -9.21 -9.36 -10.50
C PHE A 8 -9.62 -10.75 -10.97
N THR A 9 -9.02 -11.20 -12.08
CA THR A 9 -9.09 -12.61 -12.50
C THR A 9 -8.25 -13.46 -11.56
N GLN A 10 -8.48 -14.79 -11.59
CA GLN A 10 -7.63 -15.72 -10.84
C GLN A 10 -6.15 -15.64 -11.29
N ASP A 11 -5.90 -15.50 -12.59
CA ASP A 11 -4.55 -15.33 -13.10
C ASP A 11 -3.88 -14.07 -12.55
N LYS A 12 -4.59 -12.96 -12.56
CA LYS A 12 -4.07 -11.67 -12.03
C LYS A 12 -3.80 -11.73 -10.54
N MET A 13 -4.72 -12.28 -9.77
CA MET A 13 -4.55 -12.43 -8.33
C MET A 13 -3.38 -13.35 -7.97
N ALA A 14 -3.22 -14.46 -8.69
CA ALA A 14 -2.09 -15.37 -8.50
C ALA A 14 -0.75 -14.67 -8.80
N GLU A 15 -0.69 -13.89 -9.86
CA GLU A 15 0.48 -13.07 -10.20
C GLU A 15 0.81 -12.07 -9.09
N ILE A 16 -0.18 -11.34 -8.58
CA ILE A 16 -0.02 -10.35 -7.50
C ILE A 16 0.54 -11.02 -6.24
N LEU A 17 0.02 -12.18 -5.87
CA LEU A 17 0.43 -12.90 -4.67
C LEU A 17 1.71 -13.73 -4.84
N GLY A 18 2.19 -13.87 -6.07
CA GLY A 18 3.39 -14.68 -6.35
C GLY A 18 3.18 -16.17 -6.15
N ILE A 19 1.96 -16.68 -6.38
CA ILE A 19 1.60 -18.09 -6.29
C ILE A 19 1.06 -18.61 -7.62
N SER A 20 1.00 -19.94 -7.78
CA SER A 20 0.39 -20.53 -8.97
C SER A 20 -1.13 -20.36 -8.95
N LYS A 21 -1.75 -20.30 -10.14
CA LYS A 21 -3.20 -20.29 -10.27
C LYS A 21 -3.85 -21.50 -9.58
N LYS A 22 -3.21 -22.68 -9.70
CA LYS A 22 -3.66 -23.91 -9.05
C LYS A 22 -3.72 -23.74 -7.53
N THR A 23 -2.67 -23.18 -6.94
CA THR A 23 -2.63 -22.91 -5.49
C THR A 23 -3.73 -21.94 -5.08
N LEU A 24 -3.90 -20.85 -5.83
CA LEU A 24 -4.96 -19.88 -5.56
C LEU A 24 -6.35 -20.52 -5.59
N VAL A 25 -6.63 -21.34 -6.61
CA VAL A 25 -7.91 -22.05 -6.75
C VAL A 25 -8.16 -22.99 -5.56
N GLN A 26 -7.13 -23.68 -5.08
CA GLN A 26 -7.25 -24.54 -3.90
C GLN A 26 -7.58 -23.75 -2.64
N ILE A 27 -6.95 -22.59 -2.46
CA ILE A 27 -7.23 -21.69 -1.33
C ILE A 27 -8.67 -21.15 -1.42
N GLU A 28 -9.08 -20.67 -2.58
CA GLU A 28 -10.42 -20.10 -2.77
C GLU A 28 -11.55 -21.14 -2.59
N LYS A 29 -11.26 -22.42 -2.84
CA LYS A 29 -12.21 -23.53 -2.63
C LYS A 29 -12.12 -24.15 -1.23
N ASP A 30 -11.42 -23.53 -0.31
CA ASP A 30 -11.20 -24.00 1.06
C ASP A 30 -10.60 -25.41 1.16
N ARG A 31 -9.89 -25.85 0.13
CA ARG A 31 -9.19 -27.15 0.12
C ARG A 31 -7.82 -27.10 0.76
N THR A 32 -7.24 -25.90 0.82
CA THR A 32 -5.92 -25.64 1.39
C THR A 32 -5.94 -24.29 2.08
N LEU A 33 -5.30 -24.19 3.24
CA LEU A 33 -5.10 -22.90 3.89
C LEU A 33 -3.94 -22.15 3.23
N ALA A 34 -4.05 -20.83 3.14
CA ALA A 34 -2.93 -19.99 2.76
C ALA A 34 -1.80 -20.16 3.80
N ASN A 35 -0.58 -20.33 3.34
CA ASN A 35 0.57 -20.37 4.24
C ASN A 35 0.86 -18.97 4.81
N TRP A 36 1.79 -18.91 5.78
CA TRP A 36 2.16 -17.65 6.43
C TRP A 36 2.61 -16.58 5.45
N THR A 37 3.47 -16.91 4.50
CA THR A 37 3.97 -15.96 3.49
C THR A 37 2.85 -15.40 2.62
N THR A 38 1.96 -16.26 2.13
CA THR A 38 0.80 -15.84 1.33
C THR A 38 -0.16 -14.98 2.15
N THR A 39 -0.37 -15.33 3.41
CA THR A 39 -1.21 -14.56 4.33
C THR A 39 -0.64 -13.15 4.55
N ILE A 40 0.68 -13.03 4.75
CA ILE A 40 1.34 -11.72 4.85
C ILE A 40 1.14 -10.92 3.57
N ALA A 41 1.32 -11.54 2.40
CA ALA A 41 1.14 -10.87 1.12
C ALA A 41 -0.29 -10.34 0.95
N ILE A 42 -1.30 -11.13 1.29
CA ILE A 42 -2.70 -10.71 1.24
C ILE A 42 -2.95 -9.54 2.19
N CYS A 43 -2.51 -9.64 3.42
CA CYS A 43 -2.71 -8.59 4.42
C CYS A 43 -1.99 -7.30 4.05
N ALA A 44 -0.79 -7.39 3.49
CA ALA A 44 -0.02 -6.22 3.10
C ALA A 44 -0.61 -5.54 1.85
N LEU A 45 -0.93 -6.31 0.82
CA LEU A 45 -1.38 -5.77 -0.47
C LEU A 45 -2.85 -5.36 -0.46
N PHE A 46 -3.67 -5.96 0.39
CA PHE A 46 -5.10 -5.70 0.49
C PHE A 46 -5.53 -5.16 1.86
N ARG A 47 -4.62 -4.47 2.55
CA ARG A 47 -4.87 -3.95 3.91
C ARG A 47 -6.08 -3.02 3.99
N HIS A 48 -6.44 -2.36 2.89
CA HIS A 48 -7.58 -1.44 2.82
C HIS A 48 -8.88 -2.11 2.34
N SER A 49 -8.86 -3.42 2.09
CA SER A 49 -10.04 -4.18 1.69
C SER A 49 -11.07 -4.21 2.83
N PRO A 50 -12.30 -3.72 2.62
CA PRO A 50 -13.36 -3.82 3.63
C PRO A 50 -13.65 -5.27 4.03
N THR A 51 -13.64 -6.20 3.06
CA THR A 51 -13.83 -7.62 3.33
C THR A 51 -12.80 -8.16 4.31
N LEU A 52 -11.52 -7.84 4.09
CA LEU A 52 -10.44 -8.30 4.95
C LEU A 52 -10.48 -7.62 6.33
N GLN A 53 -10.71 -6.31 6.35
CA GLN A 53 -10.82 -5.54 7.60
C GLN A 53 -11.97 -6.06 8.48
N ASN A 54 -13.12 -6.36 7.90
CA ASN A 54 -14.26 -6.91 8.63
C ASN A 54 -13.99 -8.31 9.19
N LYS A 55 -13.20 -9.10 8.49
CA LYS A 55 -12.83 -10.46 8.90
C LYS A 55 -11.85 -10.45 10.07
N ILE A 56 -10.93 -9.51 10.09
CA ILE A 56 -9.86 -9.40 11.07
C ILE A 56 -10.25 -8.50 12.25
N GLY A 57 -11.14 -7.53 12.01
CA GLY A 57 -11.59 -6.59 13.04
C GLY A 57 -10.76 -5.32 13.10
N GLY A 58 -10.06 -4.96 12.02
CA GLY A 58 -9.26 -3.74 11.95
C GLY A 58 -8.20 -3.80 10.87
N ASP A 59 -7.09 -3.11 11.08
CA ASP A 59 -5.97 -3.09 10.12
C ASP A 59 -5.29 -4.46 10.07
N PRO A 60 -5.31 -5.14 8.90
CA PRO A 60 -4.68 -6.45 8.73
C PRO A 60 -3.18 -6.46 9.07
N MET A 61 -2.46 -5.39 8.76
CA MET A 61 -1.02 -5.32 9.04
C MET A 61 -0.71 -5.24 10.53
N GLU A 62 -1.57 -4.60 11.31
CA GLU A 62 -1.41 -4.59 12.77
C GLU A 62 -1.47 -6.01 13.34
N VAL A 63 -2.41 -6.82 12.88
CA VAL A 63 -2.54 -8.21 13.33
C VAL A 63 -1.33 -9.05 12.90
N ILE A 64 -0.84 -8.86 11.67
CA ILE A 64 0.35 -9.56 11.17
C ILE A 64 1.59 -9.19 11.99
N GLU A 65 1.79 -7.91 12.26
CA GLU A 65 2.93 -7.43 13.05
C GLU A 65 2.87 -7.91 14.49
N LEU A 66 1.69 -7.91 15.11
CA LEU A 66 1.49 -8.45 16.45
C LEU A 66 1.79 -9.95 16.49
N THR A 67 1.35 -10.69 15.50
CA THR A 67 1.61 -12.14 15.42
C THR A 67 3.10 -12.44 15.27
N ALA A 68 3.81 -11.62 14.49
CA ALA A 68 5.24 -11.80 14.25
C ALA A 68 6.12 -11.33 15.42
N HIS A 69 5.75 -10.25 16.09
CA HIS A 69 6.61 -9.55 17.05
C HIS A 69 6.07 -9.52 18.49
N ASP A 70 4.90 -10.07 18.75
CA ASP A 70 4.19 -10.08 20.05
C ASP A 70 3.78 -8.70 20.57
N VAL A 71 4.42 -7.63 20.12
CA VAL A 71 4.13 -6.26 20.52
C VAL A 71 4.50 -5.29 19.40
N ILE A 72 3.71 -4.23 19.24
CA ILE A 72 4.02 -3.15 18.31
C ILE A 72 4.32 -1.88 19.12
N ILE A 73 5.53 -1.35 18.93
CA ILE A 73 5.96 -0.07 19.51
C ILE A 73 6.46 0.81 18.35
N THR A 74 5.59 1.03 17.38
CA THR A 74 5.93 1.88 16.23
C THR A 74 5.00 3.08 16.17
N PRO A 75 5.51 4.27 15.83
CA PRO A 75 4.67 5.44 15.65
C PRO A 75 3.76 5.29 14.43
N LYS A 76 2.67 6.05 14.43
CA LYS A 76 1.78 6.13 13.27
C LYS A 76 2.51 6.57 12.02
N GLU A 77 1.99 6.21 10.85
CA GLU A 77 2.56 6.47 9.53
C GLU A 77 2.54 7.96 9.13
N LYS A 78 3.07 8.83 9.97
CA LYS A 78 3.33 10.20 9.60
C LYS A 78 4.76 10.28 9.09
N THR A 79 4.97 10.84 7.89
CA THR A 79 6.32 11.03 7.38
C THR A 79 7.02 12.15 8.15
N MET A 80 8.34 12.09 8.21
CA MET A 80 9.13 13.18 8.82
C MET A 80 9.32 14.35 7.85
N GLY A 81 8.81 14.22 6.61
CA GLY A 81 9.05 15.22 5.56
C GLY A 81 10.52 15.36 5.18
N GLY A 82 11.37 14.40 5.55
CA GLY A 82 12.82 14.48 5.47
C GLY A 82 13.37 14.54 4.05
N TYR A 83 14.62 15.03 3.95
CA TYR A 83 15.29 15.27 2.68
C TYR A 83 16.45 14.32 2.40
N ILE A 84 16.81 13.44 3.33
CA ILE A 84 17.95 12.52 3.18
C ILE A 84 17.74 11.57 2.00
N TRP A 85 16.54 11.01 1.90
CA TRP A 85 16.17 10.07 0.85
C TRP A 85 15.38 10.72 -0.29
N TRP A 86 14.99 11.99 -0.14
CA TRP A 86 14.00 12.64 -0.99
C TRP A 86 14.51 13.96 -1.56
N LYS A 87 14.43 14.08 -2.87
CA LYS A 87 14.66 15.31 -3.60
C LYS A 87 13.36 16.08 -3.73
N ASN A 88 13.33 17.34 -3.28
CA ASN A 88 12.21 18.22 -3.58
C ASN A 88 12.22 18.57 -5.06
N ILE A 89 11.13 18.27 -5.75
CA ILE A 89 10.93 18.67 -7.15
C ILE A 89 10.22 20.00 -7.19
N GLU A 90 9.14 20.15 -6.41
CA GLU A 90 8.38 21.39 -6.33
C GLU A 90 7.70 21.51 -4.97
N GLU A 91 7.53 22.74 -4.51
CA GLU A 91 6.81 23.05 -3.28
C GLU A 91 5.79 24.14 -3.56
N TYR A 92 4.57 23.98 -3.03
CA TYR A 92 3.50 24.94 -3.17
C TYR A 92 2.60 24.91 -1.93
N LYS A 93 2.43 26.05 -1.26
CA LYS A 93 1.62 26.19 -0.04
C LYS A 93 1.90 25.11 1.00
N ASN A 94 3.19 24.86 1.27
CA ASN A 94 3.69 23.84 2.19
C ASN A 94 3.41 22.39 1.79
N HIS A 95 2.81 22.16 0.63
CA HIS A 95 2.75 20.83 0.01
C HIS A 95 4.00 20.61 -0.81
N ARG A 96 4.43 19.35 -0.93
CA ARG A 96 5.70 19.01 -1.60
C ARG A 96 5.53 17.83 -2.53
N LEU A 97 6.06 17.98 -3.73
CA LEU A 97 6.28 16.88 -4.66
C LEU A 97 7.75 16.46 -4.55
N GLN A 98 8.00 15.22 -4.20
CA GLN A 98 9.34 14.69 -3.97
C GLN A 98 9.60 13.42 -4.78
N GLN A 99 10.87 13.18 -5.11
CA GLN A 99 11.32 11.93 -5.70
C GLN A 99 12.37 11.29 -4.82
N ASN A 100 12.25 9.98 -4.59
CA ASN A 100 13.23 9.23 -3.80
C ASN A 100 14.51 9.01 -4.59
N TYR A 101 15.67 9.25 -3.97
CA TYR A 101 16.99 9.10 -4.61
C TYR A 101 17.34 7.64 -4.94
N LEU A 102 16.83 6.68 -4.17
CA LEU A 102 17.19 5.27 -4.33
C LEU A 102 16.19 4.51 -5.20
N SER A 103 14.92 4.61 -4.87
CA SER A 103 13.84 3.89 -5.57
C SER A 103 13.31 4.62 -6.79
N SER A 104 13.60 5.92 -6.90
CA SER A 104 13.10 6.81 -7.97
C SER A 104 11.59 7.03 -7.98
N HIS A 105 10.85 6.53 -6.98
CA HIS A 105 9.42 6.78 -6.93
C HIS A 105 9.13 8.19 -6.42
N TYR A 106 7.93 8.68 -6.77
CA TYR A 106 7.44 10.01 -6.40
C TYR A 106 6.48 9.91 -5.24
N ARG A 107 6.46 10.95 -4.41
CA ARG A 107 5.41 11.14 -3.41
C ARG A 107 4.97 12.59 -3.36
N ILE A 108 3.73 12.77 -2.92
CA ILE A 108 3.20 14.09 -2.59
C ILE A 108 2.90 14.10 -1.09
N LEU A 109 3.41 15.11 -0.41
CA LEU A 109 3.12 15.36 1.00
C LEU A 109 2.24 16.60 1.14
N ASP A 110 1.28 16.54 2.06
CA ASP A 110 0.49 17.71 2.43
C ASP A 110 1.27 18.62 3.40
N ASP A 111 0.63 19.68 3.86
CA ASP A 111 1.23 20.67 4.76
C ASP A 111 1.54 20.13 6.16
N GLU A 112 0.99 18.98 6.52
CA GLU A 112 1.26 18.29 7.78
C GLU A 112 2.21 17.07 7.62
N ASN A 113 2.81 16.92 6.44
CA ASN A 113 3.69 15.81 6.07
C ASN A 113 3.02 14.44 5.94
N TYR A 114 1.71 14.41 5.79
CA TYR A 114 1.04 13.16 5.43
C TYR A 114 1.19 12.88 3.94
N ARG A 115 1.38 11.62 3.63
CA ARG A 115 1.50 11.18 2.24
C ARG A 115 0.14 11.11 1.56
N VAL A 116 -0.04 11.91 0.53
CA VAL A 116 -1.26 11.97 -0.28
C VAL A 116 -1.20 10.98 -1.44
N LEU A 117 -0.03 10.85 -2.06
CA LEU A 117 0.20 9.97 -3.21
C LEU A 117 1.60 9.38 -3.15
N SER A 118 1.73 8.15 -3.64
CA SER A 118 3.01 7.51 -3.90
C SER A 118 2.89 6.72 -5.21
N THR A 119 3.80 6.93 -6.16
CA THR A 119 3.76 6.27 -7.47
C THR A 119 5.14 6.24 -8.11
N PHE A 120 5.40 5.22 -8.93
CA PHE A 120 6.58 5.20 -9.81
C PHE A 120 6.37 5.99 -11.10
N ASP A 121 5.12 6.29 -11.46
CA ASP A 121 4.76 6.97 -12.69
C ASP A 121 4.88 8.49 -12.51
N GLU A 122 5.87 9.09 -13.21
CA GLU A 122 6.09 10.54 -13.19
C GLU A 122 4.86 11.31 -13.69
N ASN A 123 4.22 10.82 -14.75
CA ASN A 123 3.06 11.50 -15.33
C ASN A 123 1.89 11.50 -14.34
N ALA A 124 1.64 10.39 -13.67
CA ALA A 124 0.61 10.30 -12.63
C ALA A 124 0.90 11.24 -11.46
N ALA A 125 2.17 11.34 -11.05
CA ALA A 125 2.58 12.25 -9.99
C ALA A 125 2.35 13.71 -10.38
N MET A 126 2.76 14.10 -11.59
CA MET A 126 2.59 15.47 -12.09
C MET A 126 1.12 15.84 -12.28
N GLU A 127 0.32 14.93 -12.80
CA GLU A 127 -1.11 15.13 -12.97
C GLU A 127 -1.80 15.40 -11.63
N LYS A 128 -1.53 14.56 -10.64
CA LYS A 128 -2.09 14.73 -9.30
C LYS A 128 -1.58 16.01 -8.63
N TRP A 129 -0.31 16.34 -8.81
CA TRP A 129 0.27 17.57 -8.29
C TRP A 129 -0.41 18.82 -8.87
N ASN A 130 -0.59 18.85 -10.18
CA ASN A 130 -1.26 19.96 -10.84
C ASN A 130 -2.74 20.09 -10.43
N GLU A 131 -3.42 18.96 -10.27
CA GLU A 131 -4.78 18.90 -9.75
C GLU A 131 -4.85 19.50 -8.33
N MET A 132 -3.95 19.11 -7.46
CA MET A 132 -3.89 19.62 -6.08
C MET A 132 -3.62 21.13 -6.04
N LYS A 133 -2.71 21.63 -6.85
CA LYS A 133 -2.42 23.07 -6.90
C LYS A 133 -3.63 23.93 -7.26
N LYS A 134 -4.61 23.38 -7.94
CA LYS A 134 -5.86 24.07 -8.28
C LYS A 134 -6.84 24.12 -7.11
N ILE A 135 -6.74 23.16 -6.20
CA ILE A 135 -7.66 22.99 -5.07
C ILE A 135 -7.14 23.72 -3.83
N ILE A 136 -5.85 23.68 -3.58
CA ILE A 136 -5.19 24.32 -2.42
C ILE A 136 -4.74 25.78 -2.74
#